data_b6ed675a2e13d5973733bc32283049e8
#
_entry.id   b6ed675a2e13d5973733bc32283049e8
#
_cell.length_a   1.000
_cell.length_b   1.000
_cell.length_c   1.000
_cell.angle_alpha   90.00
_cell.angle_beta   90.00
_cell.angle_gamma   90.00
#
_symmetry.space_group_name_H-M   'P 1'
#
loop_
_entity.id
_entity.type
_entity.pdbx_description
1 polymer ?
#
loop_
_entity_poly.entity_id
_entity_poly.type
_entity_poly.pdbx_seq_one_letter_code
_entity_poly.pdbx_strand_id
1 'polypeptide(L)'
;MRIGIDARELTGRPTGVGRYLASILAAWGDMPDAKAHTYLLYHPQEDQLDLPSPDSGALAIARRPVGGGRRSWWEQVRLPIALRRDRPEVLFAPAYSAPLMAGMPVVLTIHDLSFVAHPEWFGWRERTRRRWLTALSARAAGCVLTVSQFSKSEIVRLLAVPPDLVRVIPQAAVPSRIPGGGPPAAPGGITTRRREPFVLYVGSIFNRRRLRDLIRAFAIVARTRPELTLEIVGDDRSHPHEDLPAIAAAAGVGDRVNIRAYVPDETLYDLYSRAAVFAFLSQYEGFGLTPLEALAHGVPPIVLDTDVAREVYGDAASYVPMGDLDRTADALSRLLFDEAARRAILDKAPAVLGRYSWQKTARATLAAIEETARHPAGGPRG
;
A
#
# COMPACT_ATOMS: atom_id res chain seq x y z
N MET A 1 2.63 -24.91 13.79
CA MET A 1 2.57 -25.36 12.39
C MET A 1 3.66 -24.73 11.54
N ARG A 2 3.89 -25.29 10.34
CA ARG A 2 4.86 -24.74 9.38
C ARG A 2 4.11 -23.92 8.33
N ILE A 3 4.35 -22.61 8.29
CA ILE A 3 3.70 -21.67 7.38
C ILE A 3 4.70 -21.32 6.26
N GLY A 4 4.38 -21.67 5.02
CA GLY A 4 5.11 -21.18 3.86
C GLY A 4 4.71 -19.74 3.53
N ILE A 5 5.66 -18.88 3.21
CA ILE A 5 5.41 -17.49 2.80
C ILE A 5 6.15 -17.22 1.50
N ASP A 6 5.43 -16.73 0.50
CA ASP A 6 6.04 -16.15 -0.68
C ASP A 6 6.63 -14.79 -0.33
N ALA A 7 7.93 -14.76 -0.08
CA ALA A 7 8.66 -13.60 0.42
C ALA A 7 9.40 -12.82 -0.68
N ARG A 8 9.11 -13.05 -1.97
CA ARG A 8 9.80 -12.35 -3.08
C ARG A 8 9.63 -10.82 -3.06
N GLU A 9 8.56 -10.30 -2.44
CA GLU A 9 8.33 -8.86 -2.30
C GLU A 9 9.19 -8.21 -1.20
N LEU A 10 9.91 -9.01 -0.41
CA LEU A 10 10.91 -8.54 0.57
C LEU A 10 12.31 -8.44 -0.05
N THR A 11 12.48 -8.79 -1.32
CA THR A 11 13.78 -8.69 -2.00
C THR A 11 13.95 -7.34 -2.66
N GLY A 12 15.15 -6.77 -2.58
CA GLY A 12 15.46 -5.46 -3.15
C GLY A 12 14.79 -4.32 -2.38
N ARG A 13 14.39 -3.25 -3.09
CA ARG A 13 13.71 -2.10 -2.47
C ARG A 13 12.25 -2.45 -2.19
N PRO A 14 11.79 -2.41 -0.92
CA PRO A 14 10.42 -2.80 -0.58
C PRO A 14 9.40 -1.87 -1.24
N THR A 15 8.49 -2.46 -2.01
CA THR A 15 7.28 -1.81 -2.52
C THR A 15 6.20 -1.77 -1.44
N GLY A 16 5.00 -1.25 -1.74
CA GLY A 16 3.87 -1.28 -0.82
C GLY A 16 3.53 -2.69 -0.31
N VAL A 17 3.62 -3.73 -1.18
CA VAL A 17 3.41 -5.13 -0.79
C VAL A 17 4.54 -5.66 0.07
N GLY A 18 5.79 -5.30 -0.23
CA GLY A 18 6.95 -5.65 0.61
C GLY A 18 6.82 -5.04 2.01
N ARG A 19 6.44 -3.75 2.11
CA ARG A 19 6.16 -3.09 3.39
C ARG A 19 5.02 -3.75 4.16
N TYR A 20 3.95 -4.17 3.48
CA TYR A 20 2.85 -4.93 4.07
C TYR A 20 3.35 -6.22 4.73
N LEU A 21 4.11 -7.04 3.99
CA LEU A 21 4.64 -8.30 4.53
C LEU A 21 5.64 -8.06 5.66
N ALA A 22 6.55 -7.09 5.52
CA ALA A 22 7.52 -6.72 6.55
C ALA A 22 6.82 -6.28 7.85
N SER A 23 5.75 -5.47 7.75
CA SER A 23 4.97 -4.99 8.90
C SER A 23 4.22 -6.13 9.60
N ILE A 24 3.69 -7.09 8.85
CA ILE A 24 3.06 -8.29 9.43
C ILE A 24 4.10 -9.13 10.18
N LEU A 25 5.26 -9.42 9.57
CA LEU A 25 6.32 -10.18 10.22
C LEU A 25 6.85 -9.50 11.48
N ALA A 26 7.01 -8.19 11.45
CA ALA A 26 7.40 -7.41 12.63
C ALA A 26 6.36 -7.52 13.75
N ALA A 27 5.06 -7.36 13.43
CA ALA A 27 4.00 -7.47 14.42
C ALA A 27 3.86 -8.90 14.97
N TRP A 28 4.06 -9.94 14.16
CA TRP A 28 4.11 -11.32 14.65
C TRP A 28 5.26 -11.58 15.62
N GLY A 29 6.40 -10.88 15.48
CA GLY A 29 7.51 -10.94 16.42
C GLY A 29 7.13 -10.60 17.87
N ASP A 30 6.10 -9.77 18.05
CA ASP A 30 5.60 -9.35 19.36
C ASP A 30 4.42 -10.20 19.87
N MET A 31 3.92 -11.16 19.05
CA MET A 31 2.74 -11.96 19.37
C MET A 31 3.12 -13.37 19.85
N PRO A 32 2.76 -13.78 21.10
CA PRO A 32 3.03 -15.14 21.62
C PRO A 32 2.51 -16.25 20.70
N ASP A 33 1.28 -16.10 20.19
CA ASP A 33 0.65 -17.11 19.33
C ASP A 33 1.43 -17.30 18.02
N ALA A 34 1.96 -16.22 17.44
CA ALA A 34 2.76 -16.29 16.22
C ALA A 34 4.11 -17.00 16.45
N LYS A 35 4.69 -16.89 17.63
CA LYS A 35 5.95 -17.58 17.99
C LYS A 35 5.83 -19.09 18.08
N ALA A 36 4.62 -19.63 18.17
CA ALA A 36 4.37 -21.07 18.15
C ALA A 36 4.49 -21.70 16.75
N HIS A 37 4.73 -20.88 15.71
CA HIS A 37 4.83 -21.35 14.33
C HIS A 37 6.26 -21.26 13.80
N THR A 38 6.55 -22.03 12.73
CA THR A 38 7.76 -21.94 11.94
C THR A 38 7.44 -21.34 10.57
N TYR A 39 8.13 -20.27 10.19
CA TYR A 39 7.90 -19.55 8.94
C TYR A 39 8.98 -19.91 7.92
N LEU A 40 8.56 -20.44 6.76
CA LEU A 40 9.44 -20.78 5.65
C LEU A 40 9.33 -19.66 4.61
N LEU A 41 10.31 -18.76 4.55
CA LEU A 41 10.31 -17.61 3.64
C LEU A 41 10.95 -18.01 2.31
N TYR A 42 10.13 -18.22 1.28
CA TYR A 42 10.58 -18.53 -0.08
C TYR A 42 10.90 -17.26 -0.85
N HIS A 43 12.12 -17.17 -1.39
CA HIS A 43 12.57 -16.01 -2.16
C HIS A 43 13.53 -16.44 -3.28
N PRO A 44 13.74 -15.61 -4.34
CA PRO A 44 14.76 -15.86 -5.34
C PRO A 44 16.15 -15.96 -4.70
N GLN A 45 16.98 -16.85 -5.21
CA GLN A 45 18.27 -17.20 -4.58
C GLN A 45 19.30 -16.05 -4.58
N GLU A 46 19.20 -15.13 -5.55
CA GLU A 46 20.17 -14.06 -5.78
C GLU A 46 19.92 -12.83 -4.90
N ASP A 47 18.79 -12.78 -4.22
CA ASP A 47 18.33 -11.61 -3.50
C ASP A 47 18.50 -11.77 -1.98
N GLN A 48 19.02 -10.74 -1.32
CA GLN A 48 18.98 -10.63 0.12
C GLN A 48 17.57 -10.22 0.56
N LEU A 49 17.02 -10.91 1.57
CA LEU A 49 15.78 -10.52 2.20
C LEU A 49 16.04 -9.34 3.14
N ASP A 50 15.33 -8.26 2.92
CA ASP A 50 15.23 -7.15 3.86
C ASP A 50 14.21 -7.51 4.95
N LEU A 51 14.67 -8.13 6.02
CA LEU A 51 13.84 -8.52 7.16
C LEU A 51 13.92 -7.43 8.23
N PRO A 52 12.82 -7.15 8.92
CA PRO A 52 12.85 -6.29 10.10
C PRO A 52 13.88 -6.86 11.11
N SER A 53 14.63 -5.96 11.75
CA SER A 53 15.67 -6.33 12.71
C SER A 53 15.14 -7.25 13.81
N PRO A 54 15.84 -8.31 14.22
CA PRO A 54 15.34 -9.33 15.15
C PRO A 54 15.33 -8.89 16.62
N ASP A 55 15.25 -7.60 16.93
CA ASP A 55 15.39 -7.05 18.28
C ASP A 55 14.23 -7.38 19.25
N SER A 56 13.16 -8.02 18.80
CA SER A 56 12.08 -8.49 19.64
C SER A 56 11.81 -9.98 19.40
N GLY A 57 12.21 -10.82 20.33
CA GLY A 57 11.86 -12.23 20.52
C GLY A 57 11.65 -13.00 19.21
N ALA A 58 12.72 -13.49 18.63
CA ALA A 58 12.79 -13.97 17.25
C ALA A 58 11.71 -15.00 16.90
N LEU A 59 10.95 -14.73 15.83
CA LEU A 59 10.16 -15.75 15.16
C LEU A 59 11.06 -16.88 14.65
N ALA A 60 10.56 -18.11 14.66
CA ALA A 60 11.25 -19.24 14.05
C ALA A 60 11.19 -19.13 12.52
N ILE A 61 12.07 -18.32 11.93
CA ILE A 61 12.15 -18.05 10.48
C ILE A 61 13.23 -18.93 9.85
N ALA A 62 12.85 -19.70 8.84
CA ALA A 62 13.76 -20.41 7.98
C ALA A 62 13.74 -19.80 6.56
N ARG A 63 14.84 -19.18 6.15
CA ARG A 63 14.99 -18.69 4.79
C ARG A 63 15.08 -19.85 3.82
N ARG A 64 14.37 -19.79 2.71
CA ARG A 64 14.30 -20.81 1.66
C ARG A 64 14.62 -20.17 0.30
N PRO A 65 15.91 -20.00 -0.02
CA PRO A 65 16.29 -19.55 -1.36
C PRO A 65 15.88 -20.58 -2.40
N VAL A 66 15.15 -20.13 -3.40
CA VAL A 66 14.68 -20.95 -4.52
C VAL A 66 15.24 -20.32 -5.78
N GLY A 67 15.99 -21.05 -6.56
CA GLY A 67 16.72 -20.51 -7.71
C GLY A 67 15.93 -19.51 -8.56
N GLY A 68 16.62 -18.50 -9.11
CA GLY A 68 16.06 -17.36 -9.84
C GLY A 68 15.35 -17.68 -11.15
N GLY A 69 14.96 -16.67 -11.92
CA GLY A 69 14.28 -16.78 -13.20
C GLY A 69 13.17 -15.75 -13.36
N ARG A 70 12.48 -15.77 -14.50
CA ARG A 70 11.32 -14.89 -14.73
C ARG A 70 10.29 -15.07 -13.63
N ARG A 71 9.72 -13.98 -13.12
CA ARG A 71 8.76 -13.94 -11.99
C ARG A 71 7.68 -15.05 -12.06
N SER A 72 7.03 -15.22 -13.21
CA SER A 72 5.98 -16.23 -13.37
C SER A 72 6.51 -17.67 -13.39
N TRP A 73 7.71 -17.90 -13.96
CA TRP A 73 8.35 -19.21 -13.92
C TRP A 73 8.75 -19.61 -12.51
N TRP A 74 9.31 -18.68 -11.76
CA TRP A 74 9.64 -18.88 -10.37
C TRP A 74 8.40 -19.27 -9.55
N GLU A 75 7.32 -18.49 -9.68
CA GLU A 75 6.07 -18.70 -8.95
C GLU A 75 5.36 -19.99 -9.33
N GLN A 76 5.28 -20.33 -10.63
CA GLN A 76 4.44 -21.43 -11.10
C GLN A 76 5.18 -22.76 -11.23
N VAL A 77 6.51 -22.76 -11.20
CA VAL A 77 7.32 -23.97 -11.37
C VAL A 77 8.24 -24.21 -10.18
N ARG A 78 9.11 -23.24 -9.86
CA ARG A 78 10.15 -23.45 -8.85
C ARG A 78 9.59 -23.45 -7.43
N LEU A 79 8.71 -22.51 -7.11
CA LEU A 79 8.08 -22.45 -5.79
C LEU A 79 7.26 -23.72 -5.49
N PRO A 80 6.41 -24.25 -6.38
CA PRO A 80 5.74 -25.55 -6.12
C PRO A 80 6.68 -26.72 -5.85
N ILE A 81 7.83 -26.79 -6.52
CA ILE A 81 8.83 -27.83 -6.27
C ILE A 81 9.40 -27.69 -4.86
N ALA A 82 9.74 -26.48 -4.43
CA ALA A 82 10.24 -26.21 -3.08
C ALA A 82 9.17 -26.52 -2.02
N LEU A 83 7.92 -26.12 -2.25
CA LEU A 83 6.79 -26.40 -1.37
C LEU A 83 6.56 -27.90 -1.16
N ARG A 84 6.63 -28.71 -2.24
CA ARG A 84 6.49 -30.19 -2.14
C ARG A 84 7.62 -30.82 -1.33
N ARG A 85 8.86 -30.31 -1.44
CA ARG A 85 10.02 -30.77 -0.67
C ARG A 85 9.88 -30.42 0.80
N ASP A 86 9.53 -29.17 1.09
CA ASP A 86 9.53 -28.63 2.45
C ASP A 86 8.22 -28.88 3.20
N ARG A 87 7.12 -29.20 2.51
CA ARG A 87 5.79 -29.56 3.02
C ARG A 87 5.27 -28.62 4.12
N PRO A 88 5.12 -27.30 3.89
CA PRO A 88 4.37 -26.47 4.82
C PRO A 88 2.90 -26.88 4.86
N GLU A 89 2.23 -26.59 5.96
CA GLU A 89 0.80 -26.93 6.15
C GLU A 89 -0.12 -25.96 5.40
N VAL A 90 0.35 -24.75 5.14
CA VAL A 90 -0.36 -23.70 4.43
C VAL A 90 0.64 -22.77 3.75
N LEU A 91 0.26 -22.19 2.61
CA LEU A 91 1.01 -21.13 1.93
C LEU A 91 0.31 -19.80 2.09
N PHE A 92 1.02 -18.81 2.60
CA PHE A 92 0.62 -17.39 2.55
C PHE A 92 1.28 -16.70 1.35
N ALA A 93 0.47 -16.23 0.40
CA ALA A 93 0.87 -15.50 -0.78
C ALA A 93 0.40 -14.03 -0.67
N PRO A 94 1.27 -13.07 -0.28
CA PRO A 94 0.87 -11.70 0.05
C PRO A 94 0.63 -10.79 -1.16
N ALA A 95 0.76 -11.30 -2.41
CA ALA A 95 0.81 -10.45 -3.61
C ALA A 95 0.06 -11.01 -4.82
N TYR A 96 -1.22 -10.72 -4.97
CA TYR A 96 -2.06 -10.87 -6.18
C TYR A 96 -2.18 -12.26 -6.79
N SER A 97 -1.16 -13.11 -6.74
CA SER A 97 -1.13 -14.45 -7.31
C SER A 97 -0.39 -15.45 -6.44
N ALA A 98 -0.67 -16.71 -6.63
CA ALA A 98 -0.05 -17.83 -5.96
C ALA A 98 0.22 -18.96 -6.96
N PRO A 99 1.07 -19.95 -6.62
CA PRO A 99 1.23 -21.15 -7.41
C PRO A 99 -0.11 -21.90 -7.56
N LEU A 100 -0.53 -22.16 -8.80
CA LEU A 100 -1.77 -22.89 -9.07
C LEU A 100 -1.68 -24.37 -8.63
N MET A 101 -0.47 -24.90 -8.53
CA MET A 101 -0.18 -26.26 -8.09
C MET A 101 0.59 -26.26 -6.76
N ALA A 102 0.15 -25.48 -5.80
CA ALA A 102 0.80 -25.37 -4.48
C ALA A 102 0.84 -26.70 -3.73
N GLY A 103 -0.19 -27.54 -3.86
CA GLY A 103 -0.30 -28.84 -3.20
C GLY A 103 -0.68 -28.77 -1.70
N MET A 104 -1.04 -27.58 -1.21
CA MET A 104 -1.54 -27.29 0.12
C MET A 104 -2.53 -26.13 0.08
N PRO A 105 -3.29 -25.86 1.18
CA PRO A 105 -4.14 -24.70 1.28
C PRO A 105 -3.37 -23.39 1.07
N VAL A 106 -4.00 -22.41 0.40
CA VAL A 106 -3.39 -21.12 0.09
C VAL A 106 -4.23 -20.00 0.67
N VAL A 107 -3.60 -19.06 1.38
CA VAL A 107 -4.14 -17.76 1.74
C VAL A 107 -3.52 -16.74 0.81
N LEU A 108 -4.35 -16.09 -0.02
CA LEU A 108 -3.91 -15.13 -1.04
C LEU A 108 -4.31 -13.72 -0.64
N THR A 109 -3.41 -12.73 -0.71
CA THR A 109 -3.79 -11.33 -0.56
C THR A 109 -3.91 -10.64 -1.92
N ILE A 110 -5.03 -9.96 -2.16
CA ILE A 110 -5.27 -9.09 -3.31
C ILE A 110 -5.48 -7.67 -2.78
N HIS A 111 -4.53 -6.78 -3.07
CA HIS A 111 -4.56 -5.41 -2.56
C HIS A 111 -5.48 -4.50 -3.38
N ASP A 112 -5.50 -4.63 -4.70
CA ASP A 112 -6.37 -3.92 -5.63
C ASP A 112 -6.55 -4.73 -6.93
N LEU A 113 -7.48 -4.28 -7.77
CA LEU A 113 -7.69 -4.86 -9.10
C LEU A 113 -7.59 -3.81 -10.21
N SER A 114 -6.75 -2.79 -10.05
CA SER A 114 -6.57 -1.72 -11.03
C SER A 114 -6.26 -2.23 -12.43
N PHE A 115 -5.45 -3.30 -12.55
CA PHE A 115 -5.11 -3.94 -13.83
C PHE A 115 -6.26 -4.71 -14.49
N VAL A 116 -7.36 -4.92 -13.77
CA VAL A 116 -8.60 -5.52 -14.30
C VAL A 116 -9.64 -4.44 -14.59
N ALA A 117 -9.84 -3.51 -13.63
CA ALA A 117 -10.82 -2.45 -13.72
C ALA A 117 -10.43 -1.37 -14.74
N HIS A 118 -9.12 -1.10 -14.86
CA HIS A 118 -8.54 -0.04 -15.69
C HIS A 118 -7.39 -0.57 -16.55
N PRO A 119 -7.71 -1.41 -17.53
CA PRO A 119 -6.70 -2.06 -18.38
C PRO A 119 -5.86 -1.07 -19.20
N GLU A 120 -6.35 0.14 -19.43
CA GLU A 120 -5.67 1.22 -20.15
C GLU A 120 -4.39 1.72 -19.48
N TRP A 121 -4.21 1.48 -18.15
CA TRP A 121 -3.01 1.88 -17.42
C TRP A 121 -1.88 0.85 -17.45
N PHE A 122 -2.07 -0.23 -18.19
CA PHE A 122 -1.12 -1.35 -18.21
C PHE A 122 -0.87 -1.83 -19.63
N GLY A 123 0.36 -2.22 -19.92
CA GLY A 123 0.69 -2.88 -21.17
C GLY A 123 -0.11 -4.18 -21.36
N TRP A 124 -0.61 -4.44 -22.58
CA TRP A 124 -1.57 -5.52 -22.85
C TRP A 124 -1.10 -6.92 -22.42
N ARG A 125 0.20 -7.23 -22.58
CA ARG A 125 0.77 -8.52 -22.16
C ARG A 125 0.78 -8.67 -20.63
N GLU A 126 1.18 -7.61 -19.92
CA GLU A 126 1.24 -7.61 -18.48
C GLU A 126 -0.15 -7.72 -17.86
N ARG A 127 -1.10 -6.89 -18.31
CA ARG A 127 -2.48 -6.90 -17.80
C ARG A 127 -3.16 -8.25 -18.01
N THR A 128 -3.01 -8.85 -19.24
CA THR A 128 -3.63 -10.14 -19.56
C THR A 128 -3.07 -11.24 -18.66
N ARG A 129 -1.75 -11.31 -18.53
CA ARG A 129 -1.10 -12.27 -17.64
C ARG A 129 -1.52 -12.09 -16.19
N ARG A 130 -1.49 -10.86 -15.66
CA ARG A 130 -1.90 -10.55 -14.28
C ARG A 130 -3.36 -10.93 -14.05
N ARG A 131 -4.26 -10.53 -14.94
CA ARG A 131 -5.69 -10.85 -14.86
C ARG A 131 -5.93 -12.35 -14.74
N TRP A 132 -5.35 -13.14 -15.64
CA TRP A 132 -5.52 -14.59 -15.64
C TRP A 132 -4.93 -15.24 -14.39
N LEU A 133 -3.69 -14.93 -14.04
CA LEU A 133 -3.06 -15.53 -12.87
C LEU A 133 -3.79 -15.15 -11.56
N THR A 134 -4.18 -13.90 -11.40
CA THR A 134 -4.92 -13.47 -10.20
C THR A 134 -6.28 -14.15 -10.12
N ALA A 135 -7.03 -14.20 -11.24
CA ALA A 135 -8.34 -14.85 -11.26
C ALA A 135 -8.26 -16.35 -10.94
N LEU A 136 -7.31 -17.07 -11.53
CA LEU A 136 -7.11 -18.50 -11.25
C LEU A 136 -6.64 -18.74 -9.82
N SER A 137 -5.67 -17.93 -9.34
CA SER A 137 -5.17 -18.02 -7.96
C SER A 137 -6.25 -17.73 -6.93
N ALA A 138 -7.09 -16.73 -7.16
CA ALA A 138 -8.17 -16.34 -6.25
C ALA A 138 -9.25 -17.43 -6.14
N ARG A 139 -9.57 -18.12 -7.26
CA ARG A 139 -10.54 -19.22 -7.28
C ARG A 139 -9.98 -20.51 -6.65
N ALA A 140 -8.67 -20.71 -6.74
CA ALA A 140 -7.99 -21.87 -6.14
C ALA A 140 -7.63 -21.67 -4.66
N ALA A 141 -7.65 -20.42 -4.17
CA ALA A 141 -7.31 -20.11 -2.80
C ALA A 141 -8.36 -20.63 -1.80
N GLY A 142 -7.89 -21.10 -0.65
CA GLY A 142 -8.76 -21.45 0.49
C GLY A 142 -9.33 -20.23 1.20
N CYS A 143 -8.60 -19.09 1.13
CA CYS A 143 -9.03 -17.79 1.63
C CYS A 143 -8.37 -16.68 0.81
N VAL A 144 -9.13 -15.64 0.48
CA VAL A 144 -8.64 -14.41 -0.16
C VAL A 144 -8.72 -13.28 0.84
N LEU A 145 -7.59 -12.67 1.16
CA LEU A 145 -7.51 -11.46 1.97
C LEU A 145 -7.51 -10.23 1.08
N THR A 146 -8.17 -9.19 1.54
CA THR A 146 -8.12 -7.88 0.89
C THR A 146 -8.16 -6.76 1.93
N VAL A 147 -7.97 -5.51 1.51
CA VAL A 147 -7.61 -4.42 2.42
C VAL A 147 -8.75 -3.44 2.70
N SER A 148 -9.86 -3.53 1.94
CA SER A 148 -11.05 -2.66 2.09
C SER A 148 -12.32 -3.38 1.63
N GLN A 149 -13.49 -2.87 2.03
CA GLN A 149 -14.78 -3.34 1.52
C GLN A 149 -14.91 -3.04 0.02
N PHE A 150 -14.40 -1.89 -0.41
CA PHE A 150 -14.31 -1.57 -1.83
C PHE A 150 -13.57 -2.66 -2.61
N SER A 151 -12.35 -3.02 -2.18
CA SER A 151 -11.58 -4.08 -2.84
C SER A 151 -12.27 -5.44 -2.78
N LYS A 152 -12.98 -5.77 -1.68
CA LYS A 152 -13.79 -6.98 -1.59
C LYS A 152 -14.89 -6.99 -2.65
N SER A 153 -15.63 -5.89 -2.79
CA SER A 153 -16.68 -5.75 -3.81
C SER A 153 -16.13 -5.95 -5.22
N GLU A 154 -14.96 -5.37 -5.51
CA GLU A 154 -14.27 -5.50 -6.80
C GLU A 154 -13.82 -6.95 -7.06
N ILE A 155 -13.27 -7.65 -6.06
CA ILE A 155 -12.85 -9.06 -6.18
C ILE A 155 -14.06 -9.95 -6.50
N VAL A 156 -15.15 -9.79 -5.76
CA VAL A 156 -16.38 -10.54 -5.99
C VAL A 156 -16.93 -10.26 -7.38
N ARG A 157 -17.03 -9.00 -7.77
CA ARG A 157 -17.60 -8.56 -9.05
C ARG A 157 -16.75 -8.94 -10.26
N LEU A 158 -15.43 -8.68 -10.20
CA LEU A 158 -14.54 -8.79 -11.36
C LEU A 158 -13.93 -10.18 -11.54
N LEU A 159 -13.71 -10.92 -10.44
CA LEU A 159 -13.10 -12.25 -10.49
C LEU A 159 -14.09 -13.38 -10.23
N ALA A 160 -15.36 -13.07 -9.91
CA ALA A 160 -16.39 -14.02 -9.55
C ALA A 160 -15.95 -14.98 -8.41
N VAL A 161 -15.27 -14.43 -7.40
CA VAL A 161 -14.90 -15.14 -6.17
C VAL A 161 -16.08 -15.09 -5.21
N PRO A 162 -16.49 -16.21 -4.58
CA PRO A 162 -17.55 -16.20 -3.57
C PRO A 162 -17.24 -15.22 -2.43
N PRO A 163 -18.21 -14.39 -1.99
CA PRO A 163 -17.95 -13.33 -1.00
C PRO A 163 -17.54 -13.86 0.39
N ASP A 164 -17.90 -15.09 0.73
CA ASP A 164 -17.52 -15.79 1.97
C ASP A 164 -16.05 -16.22 1.98
N LEU A 165 -15.43 -16.37 0.82
CA LEU A 165 -13.98 -16.63 0.70
C LEU A 165 -13.15 -15.37 0.83
N VAL A 166 -13.75 -14.17 0.72
CA VAL A 166 -13.03 -12.89 0.74
C VAL A 166 -13.15 -12.24 2.11
N ARG A 167 -12.03 -12.09 2.81
CA ARG A 167 -11.94 -11.42 4.12
C ARG A 167 -11.28 -10.06 3.99
N VAL A 168 -11.90 -9.05 4.58
CA VAL A 168 -11.33 -7.70 4.64
C VAL A 168 -10.48 -7.58 5.90
N ILE A 169 -9.19 -7.34 5.72
CA ILE A 169 -8.22 -7.07 6.77
C ILE A 169 -7.50 -5.77 6.42
N PRO A 170 -7.92 -4.63 6.99
CA PRO A 170 -7.32 -3.34 6.69
C PRO A 170 -5.84 -3.29 7.05
N GLN A 171 -5.10 -2.49 6.30
CA GLN A 171 -3.71 -2.13 6.60
C GLN A 171 -3.67 -0.98 7.62
N ALA A 172 -2.46 -0.63 8.09
CA ALA A 172 -2.24 0.53 8.91
C ALA A 172 -1.15 1.42 8.32
N ALA A 173 -1.17 2.71 8.64
CA ALA A 173 -0.05 3.57 8.35
C ALA A 173 1.20 3.06 9.08
N VAL A 174 2.33 3.05 8.39
CA VAL A 174 3.63 2.89 9.05
C VAL A 174 4.19 4.30 9.20
N PRO A 175 4.22 4.85 10.41
CA PRO A 175 4.96 6.09 10.62
C PRO A 175 6.40 5.85 10.20
N SER A 176 6.95 6.68 9.32
CA SER A 176 8.38 6.63 8.99
C SER A 176 9.16 6.69 10.29
N ARG A 177 10.00 5.66 10.56
CA ARG A 177 10.83 5.66 11.78
C ARG A 177 11.85 6.78 11.66
N ILE A 178 11.98 7.58 12.71
CA ILE A 178 13.12 8.52 12.85
C ILE A 178 14.35 7.64 13.06
N PRO A 179 15.37 7.65 12.18
CA PRO A 179 16.62 6.99 12.45
C PRO A 179 17.21 7.51 13.76
N GLY A 180 17.42 6.64 14.77
CA GLY A 180 17.94 7.02 16.09
C GLY A 180 16.93 7.72 17.02
N GLY A 181 15.68 7.90 16.61
CA GLY A 181 14.61 8.50 17.42
C GLY A 181 13.71 7.45 18.05
N GLY A 182 13.09 7.81 19.18
CA GLY A 182 12.08 7.03 19.87
C GLY A 182 10.85 6.73 18.99
N PRO A 183 9.86 6.02 19.53
CA PRO A 183 8.63 5.75 18.82
C PRO A 183 8.05 7.05 18.25
N PRO A 184 7.44 7.02 17.03
CA PRO A 184 6.77 8.19 16.48
C PRO A 184 5.84 8.77 17.55
N ALA A 185 5.74 10.10 17.61
CA ALA A 185 4.84 10.76 18.53
C ALA A 185 3.48 10.07 18.49
N ALA A 186 2.87 9.86 19.67
CA ALA A 186 1.58 9.20 19.77
C ALA A 186 0.62 9.77 18.71
N PRO A 187 -0.25 8.95 18.09
CA PRO A 187 -1.19 9.42 17.08
C PRO A 187 -1.93 10.66 17.61
N GLY A 188 -1.75 11.81 16.97
CA GLY A 188 -2.27 13.11 17.44
C GLY A 188 -1.24 14.04 18.07
N GLY A 189 0.03 13.66 18.19
CA GLY A 189 1.10 14.58 18.55
C GLY A 189 1.30 15.62 17.45
N ILE A 190 0.56 16.74 17.53
CA ILE A 190 0.75 17.90 16.65
C ILE A 190 2.17 18.38 16.86
N THR A 191 3.05 18.16 15.86
CA THR A 191 4.36 18.78 15.89
C THR A 191 4.13 20.30 15.86
N THR A 192 4.60 21.02 16.90
CA THR A 192 4.52 22.48 17.01
C THR A 192 5.40 23.19 15.97
N ARG A 193 6.03 22.44 15.08
CA ARG A 193 6.88 22.99 14.01
C ARG A 193 6.02 23.75 13.01
N ARG A 194 6.42 24.98 12.70
CA ARG A 194 5.75 25.81 11.69
C ARG A 194 5.80 25.06 10.34
N ARG A 195 4.63 24.83 9.74
CA ARG A 195 4.52 24.23 8.41
C ARG A 195 5.02 25.19 7.34
N GLU A 196 5.74 24.65 6.36
CA GLU A 196 6.22 25.40 5.22
C GLU A 196 5.16 25.42 4.10
N PRO A 197 5.09 26.48 3.30
CA PRO A 197 4.06 26.62 2.28
C PRO A 197 4.34 25.74 1.06
N PHE A 198 4.30 24.40 1.23
CA PHE A 198 4.39 23.49 0.11
C PHE A 198 3.37 22.35 0.18
N VAL A 199 3.03 21.85 -1.00
CA VAL A 199 2.18 20.69 -1.21
C VAL A 199 3.07 19.45 -1.40
N LEU A 200 2.78 18.36 -0.70
CA LEU A 200 3.51 17.12 -0.80
C LEU A 200 2.65 16.04 -1.48
N TYR A 201 3.24 15.31 -2.40
CA TYR A 201 2.76 14.04 -2.91
C TYR A 201 3.82 12.95 -2.68
N VAL A 202 3.41 11.79 -2.20
CA VAL A 202 4.28 10.61 -2.02
C VAL A 202 3.61 9.36 -2.58
N GLY A 203 4.33 8.64 -3.44
CA GLY A 203 3.88 7.36 -4.01
C GLY A 203 4.32 7.19 -5.45
N SER A 204 4.35 5.93 -5.93
CA SER A 204 4.67 5.68 -7.34
C SER A 204 3.78 6.50 -8.26
N ILE A 205 4.38 7.07 -9.29
CA ILE A 205 3.69 7.91 -10.27
C ILE A 205 2.99 7.00 -11.28
N PHE A 206 1.67 6.88 -11.15
CA PHE A 206 0.79 6.18 -12.08
C PHE A 206 -0.25 7.16 -12.63
N ASN A 207 -0.75 6.93 -13.85
CA ASN A 207 -1.79 7.79 -14.46
C ASN A 207 -3.03 7.93 -13.57
N ARG A 208 -3.42 6.84 -12.86
CA ARG A 208 -4.54 6.88 -11.90
C ARG A 208 -4.37 7.89 -10.76
N ARG A 209 -3.13 8.33 -10.48
CA ARG A 209 -2.78 9.31 -9.43
C ARG A 209 -3.03 10.75 -9.86
N ARG A 210 -3.30 10.96 -11.16
CA ARG A 210 -3.71 12.25 -11.75
C ARG A 210 -2.77 13.42 -11.39
N LEU A 211 -1.46 13.18 -11.40
CA LEU A 211 -0.48 14.22 -11.09
C LEU A 211 -0.52 15.38 -12.07
N ARG A 212 -0.92 15.14 -13.32
CA ARG A 212 -1.23 16.19 -14.29
C ARG A 212 -2.26 17.20 -13.75
N ASP A 213 -3.34 16.70 -13.13
CA ASP A 213 -4.39 17.56 -12.59
C ASP A 213 -3.92 18.27 -11.32
N LEU A 214 -3.13 17.57 -10.47
CA LEU A 214 -2.52 18.20 -9.30
C LEU A 214 -1.61 19.37 -9.70
N ILE A 215 -0.73 19.19 -10.70
CA ILE A 215 0.16 20.26 -11.20
C ILE A 215 -0.65 21.43 -11.73
N ARG A 216 -1.71 21.17 -12.49
CA ARG A 216 -2.57 22.24 -13.05
C ARG A 216 -3.34 23.00 -11.96
N ALA A 217 -3.91 22.29 -10.98
CA ALA A 217 -4.58 22.92 -9.85
C ALA A 217 -3.60 23.71 -8.96
N PHE A 218 -2.41 23.17 -8.73
CA PHE A 218 -1.31 23.87 -8.05
C PHE A 218 -0.95 25.17 -8.80
N ALA A 219 -0.85 25.14 -10.12
CA ALA A 219 -0.53 26.31 -10.93
C ALA A 219 -1.55 27.45 -10.76
N ILE A 220 -2.85 27.12 -10.56
CA ILE A 220 -3.90 28.13 -10.30
C ILE A 220 -3.56 28.89 -9.00
N VAL A 221 -3.27 28.18 -7.91
CA VAL A 221 -2.95 28.79 -6.60
C VAL A 221 -1.61 29.54 -6.65
N ALA A 222 -0.63 28.97 -7.31
CA ALA A 222 0.73 29.48 -7.38
C ALA A 222 0.86 30.79 -8.18
N ARG A 223 -0.14 31.19 -8.99
CA ARG A 223 -0.14 32.49 -9.74
C ARG A 223 -0.03 33.67 -8.81
N THR A 224 -0.67 33.62 -7.66
CA THR A 224 -0.70 34.71 -6.67
C THR A 224 0.23 34.50 -5.48
N ARG A 225 0.96 33.36 -5.47
CA ARG A 225 1.79 32.90 -4.36
C ARG A 225 3.12 32.35 -4.88
N PRO A 226 4.09 33.21 -5.17
CA PRO A 226 5.37 32.81 -5.78
C PRO A 226 6.23 31.90 -4.86
N GLU A 227 6.00 31.95 -3.55
CA GLU A 227 6.71 31.15 -2.54
C GLU A 227 6.27 29.67 -2.48
N LEU A 228 5.14 29.31 -3.12
CA LEU A 228 4.63 27.95 -3.07
C LEU A 228 5.44 27.00 -3.93
N THR A 229 5.68 25.78 -3.40
CA THR A 229 6.27 24.67 -4.14
C THR A 229 5.41 23.41 -4.05
N LEU A 230 5.60 22.53 -5.02
CA LEU A 230 5.00 21.20 -5.06
C LEU A 230 6.13 20.16 -5.09
N GLU A 231 6.20 19.33 -4.06
CA GLU A 231 7.14 18.21 -3.94
C GLU A 231 6.45 16.91 -4.33
N ILE A 232 6.95 16.25 -5.36
CA ILE A 232 6.46 14.94 -5.85
C ILE A 232 7.57 13.93 -5.62
N VAL A 233 7.29 12.92 -4.79
CA VAL A 233 8.24 11.85 -4.45
C VAL A 233 7.69 10.51 -4.90
N GLY A 234 8.38 9.84 -5.83
CA GLY A 234 8.04 8.49 -6.28
C GLY A 234 8.57 8.12 -7.64
N ASP A 235 8.79 6.83 -7.86
CA ASP A 235 9.23 6.31 -9.15
C ASP A 235 8.13 6.47 -10.20
N ASP A 236 8.51 6.94 -11.40
CA ASP A 236 7.59 7.02 -12.53
C ASP A 236 7.32 5.63 -13.11
N ARG A 237 6.05 5.26 -13.07
CA ARG A 237 5.48 4.03 -13.61
C ARG A 237 4.23 4.33 -14.45
N SER A 238 4.14 5.55 -14.97
CA SER A 238 3.00 5.97 -15.79
C SER A 238 2.94 5.18 -17.11
N HIS A 239 1.74 4.77 -17.50
CA HIS A 239 1.48 4.14 -18.77
C HIS A 239 0.06 4.53 -19.28
N PRO A 240 -0.05 5.18 -20.43
CA PRO A 240 1.03 5.77 -21.25
C PRO A 240 1.89 6.76 -20.45
N HIS A 241 3.15 6.94 -20.84
CA HIS A 241 4.08 7.83 -20.15
C HIS A 241 3.55 9.27 -20.13
N GLU A 242 3.64 9.93 -18.97
CA GLU A 242 3.31 11.34 -18.78
C GLU A 242 4.57 12.13 -18.40
N ASP A 243 4.98 13.05 -19.26
CA ASP A 243 6.10 13.97 -18.99
C ASP A 243 5.65 15.07 -18.02
N LEU A 244 5.75 14.79 -16.71
CA LEU A 244 5.35 15.73 -15.66
C LEU A 244 6.15 17.02 -15.66
N PRO A 245 7.49 17.04 -15.91
CA PRO A 245 8.26 18.26 -16.11
C PRO A 245 7.71 19.15 -17.24
N ALA A 246 7.41 18.56 -18.40
CA ALA A 246 6.82 19.31 -19.51
C ALA A 246 5.42 19.84 -19.16
N ILE A 247 4.61 19.09 -18.43
CA ILE A 247 3.30 19.53 -17.94
C ILE A 247 3.44 20.71 -16.97
N ALA A 248 4.40 20.68 -16.06
CA ALA A 248 4.67 21.76 -15.11
C ALA A 248 5.16 23.03 -15.82
N ALA A 249 6.07 22.89 -16.79
CA ALA A 249 6.55 24.00 -17.61
C ALA A 249 5.40 24.64 -18.41
N ALA A 250 4.56 23.84 -19.07
CA ALA A 250 3.40 24.31 -19.81
C ALA A 250 2.34 25.02 -18.91
N ALA A 251 2.27 24.66 -17.63
CA ALA A 251 1.42 25.31 -16.65
C ALA A 251 2.06 26.58 -16.01
N GLY A 252 3.31 26.92 -16.37
CA GLY A 252 4.04 28.09 -15.85
C GLY A 252 4.57 27.91 -14.42
N VAL A 253 4.79 26.67 -13.98
CA VAL A 253 5.27 26.33 -12.62
C VAL A 253 6.44 25.34 -12.62
N GLY A 254 7.17 25.24 -13.74
CA GLY A 254 8.24 24.25 -13.89
C GLY A 254 9.37 24.39 -12.87
N ASP A 255 9.71 25.60 -12.45
CA ASP A 255 10.70 25.96 -11.43
C ASP A 255 10.21 25.73 -9.98
N ARG A 256 8.93 25.44 -9.79
CA ARG A 256 8.28 25.27 -8.47
C ARG A 256 7.73 23.87 -8.24
N VAL A 257 7.90 22.96 -9.19
CA VAL A 257 7.53 21.55 -9.08
C VAL A 257 8.79 20.70 -9.04
N ASN A 258 9.07 20.13 -7.88
CA ASN A 258 10.23 19.27 -7.64
C ASN A 258 9.80 17.81 -7.72
N ILE A 259 10.39 17.05 -8.66
CA ILE A 259 10.09 15.64 -8.86
C ILE A 259 11.32 14.82 -8.48
N ARG A 260 11.14 13.89 -7.55
CA ARG A 260 12.20 13.01 -7.03
C ARG A 260 11.76 11.57 -7.14
N ALA A 261 12.56 10.70 -7.78
CA ALA A 261 12.22 9.30 -7.96
C ALA A 261 12.15 8.54 -6.62
N TYR A 262 13.16 8.68 -5.79
CA TYR A 262 13.27 8.04 -4.48
C TYR A 262 14.01 8.97 -3.52
N VAL A 263 13.59 8.96 -2.28
CA VAL A 263 14.31 9.64 -1.18
C VAL A 263 14.48 8.69 -0.01
N PRO A 264 15.59 8.79 0.77
CA PRO A 264 15.76 8.04 2.01
C PRO A 264 14.61 8.32 3.00
N ASP A 265 14.32 7.36 3.89
CA ASP A 265 13.24 7.47 4.87
C ASP A 265 13.37 8.71 5.77
N GLU A 266 14.61 9.11 6.11
CA GLU A 266 14.89 10.33 6.86
C GLU A 266 14.43 11.60 6.11
N THR A 267 14.74 11.69 4.80
CA THR A 267 14.30 12.79 3.94
C THR A 267 12.78 12.78 3.80
N LEU A 268 12.19 11.60 3.65
CA LEU A 268 10.74 11.45 3.56
C LEU A 268 10.04 11.91 4.85
N TYR A 269 10.60 11.55 6.00
CA TYR A 269 10.14 12.03 7.31
C TYR A 269 10.23 13.56 7.40
N ASP A 270 11.35 14.17 7.00
CA ASP A 270 11.53 15.63 7.00
C ASP A 270 10.47 16.30 6.11
N LEU A 271 10.23 15.80 4.90
CA LEU A 271 9.19 16.30 4.01
C LEU A 271 7.80 16.26 4.66
N TYR A 272 7.38 15.12 5.23
CA TYR A 272 6.11 15.03 5.95
C TYR A 272 6.05 15.99 7.16
N SER A 273 7.16 16.17 7.87
CA SER A 273 7.18 17.02 9.06
C SER A 273 7.00 18.52 8.75
N ARG A 274 7.36 18.93 7.54
CA ARG A 274 7.34 20.34 7.08
C ARG A 274 6.16 20.66 6.18
N ALA A 275 5.62 19.69 5.44
CA ALA A 275 4.54 19.92 4.47
C ALA A 275 3.30 20.56 5.10
N ALA A 276 2.70 21.56 4.45
CA ALA A 276 1.45 22.16 4.88
C ALA A 276 0.23 21.31 4.48
N VAL A 277 0.29 20.67 3.31
CA VAL A 277 -0.81 19.92 2.69
C VAL A 277 -0.24 18.69 1.99
N PHE A 278 -0.95 17.58 2.08
CA PHE A 278 -0.70 16.39 1.30
C PHE A 278 -1.77 16.25 0.22
N ALA A 279 -1.39 16.05 -1.04
CA ALA A 279 -2.34 15.91 -2.13
C ALA A 279 -2.23 14.54 -2.80
N PHE A 280 -3.36 13.81 -2.89
CA PHE A 280 -3.39 12.44 -3.40
C PHE A 280 -4.65 12.20 -4.23
N LEU A 281 -4.62 12.63 -5.49
CA LEU A 281 -5.77 12.61 -6.39
C LEU A 281 -5.93 11.26 -7.09
N SER A 282 -5.83 10.15 -6.34
CA SER A 282 -5.94 8.82 -6.92
C SER A 282 -7.39 8.44 -7.18
N GLN A 283 -7.71 8.07 -8.42
CA GLN A 283 -9.06 7.66 -8.81
C GLN A 283 -9.35 6.18 -8.54
N TYR A 284 -8.33 5.38 -8.24
CA TYR A 284 -8.49 3.97 -7.91
C TYR A 284 -7.39 3.49 -6.96
N GLU A 285 -7.78 3.00 -5.81
CA GLU A 285 -6.92 2.39 -4.79
C GLU A 285 -7.58 1.18 -4.16
N GLY A 286 -6.75 0.28 -3.65
CA GLY A 286 -7.25 -0.76 -2.75
C GLY A 286 -7.47 -0.24 -1.33
N PHE A 287 -6.59 0.68 -0.87
CA PHE A 287 -6.64 1.25 0.47
C PHE A 287 -6.13 2.70 0.51
N GLY A 288 -4.91 2.94 0.03
CA GLY A 288 -4.29 4.26 0.05
C GLY A 288 -3.60 4.57 1.38
N LEU A 289 -2.40 4.04 1.56
CA LEU A 289 -1.64 4.21 2.81
C LEU A 289 -1.07 5.61 2.98
N THR A 290 -0.61 6.26 1.90
CA THR A 290 0.15 7.51 1.99
C THR A 290 -0.64 8.71 2.56
N PRO A 291 -1.95 8.88 2.33
CA PRO A 291 -2.72 9.88 3.06
C PRO A 291 -2.87 9.59 4.57
N LEU A 292 -2.91 8.31 4.98
CA LEU A 292 -2.89 7.96 6.40
C LEU A 292 -1.51 8.24 7.03
N GLU A 293 -0.43 8.01 6.28
CA GLU A 293 0.92 8.41 6.71
C GLU A 293 1.01 9.93 6.89
N ALA A 294 0.46 10.70 5.95
CA ALA A 294 0.38 12.16 6.07
C ALA A 294 -0.40 12.60 7.33
N LEU A 295 -1.56 12.00 7.58
CA LEU A 295 -2.35 12.25 8.80
C LEU A 295 -1.58 11.93 10.06
N ALA A 296 -0.84 10.81 10.08
CA ALA A 296 -0.01 10.41 11.23
C ALA A 296 1.11 11.42 11.51
N HIS A 297 1.57 12.17 10.49
CA HIS A 297 2.53 13.27 10.62
C HIS A 297 1.86 14.64 10.82
N GLY A 298 0.54 14.69 11.02
CA GLY A 298 -0.21 15.93 11.18
C GLY A 298 -0.31 16.78 9.91
N VAL A 299 -0.28 16.15 8.74
CA VAL A 299 -0.47 16.81 7.44
C VAL A 299 -1.86 16.48 6.89
N PRO A 300 -2.74 17.48 6.69
CA PRO A 300 -4.09 17.24 6.19
C PRO A 300 -4.06 16.82 4.72
N PRO A 301 -4.73 15.71 4.34
CA PRO A 301 -4.77 15.25 2.96
C PRO A 301 -5.93 15.84 2.16
N ILE A 302 -5.68 16.12 0.88
CA ILE A 302 -6.68 16.32 -0.17
C ILE A 302 -6.71 15.04 -1.00
N VAL A 303 -7.89 14.46 -1.17
CA VAL A 303 -8.10 13.22 -1.90
C VAL A 303 -9.27 13.34 -2.87
N LEU A 304 -9.32 12.49 -3.91
CA LEU A 304 -10.52 12.39 -4.72
C LEU A 304 -11.67 11.80 -3.90
N ASP A 305 -12.88 12.27 -4.18
CA ASP A 305 -14.11 11.74 -3.61
C ASP A 305 -14.46 10.39 -4.27
N THR A 306 -13.97 9.32 -3.66
CA THR A 306 -14.18 7.93 -4.10
C THR A 306 -14.63 7.08 -2.93
N ASP A 307 -15.31 5.96 -3.21
CA ASP A 307 -15.82 5.05 -2.18
C ASP A 307 -14.72 4.58 -1.24
N VAL A 308 -13.57 4.18 -1.79
CA VAL A 308 -12.43 3.73 -0.97
C VAL A 308 -11.84 4.87 -0.14
N ALA A 309 -11.77 6.09 -0.65
CA ALA A 309 -11.28 7.24 0.11
C ALA A 309 -12.23 7.56 1.28
N ARG A 310 -13.55 7.53 1.04
CA ARG A 310 -14.56 7.70 2.09
C ARG A 310 -14.49 6.59 3.15
N GLU A 311 -14.34 5.34 2.74
CA GLU A 311 -14.15 4.20 3.64
C GLU A 311 -12.93 4.38 4.54
N VAL A 312 -11.78 4.75 3.94
CA VAL A 312 -10.49 4.74 4.64
C VAL A 312 -10.27 6.00 5.47
N TYR A 313 -10.54 7.19 4.92
CA TYR A 313 -10.18 8.45 5.58
C TYR A 313 -11.37 9.10 6.33
N GLY A 314 -12.61 8.67 6.08
CA GLY A 314 -13.80 9.23 6.75
C GLY A 314 -13.80 10.76 6.68
N ASP A 315 -13.91 11.41 7.82
CA ASP A 315 -13.94 12.88 7.92
C ASP A 315 -12.55 13.52 8.05
N ALA A 316 -11.47 12.73 8.03
CA ALA A 316 -10.09 13.24 8.19
C ALA A 316 -9.41 13.55 6.84
N ALA A 317 -10.16 13.94 5.82
CA ALA A 317 -9.62 14.37 4.54
C ALA A 317 -10.49 15.47 3.91
N SER A 318 -9.88 16.27 3.03
CA SER A 318 -10.60 17.18 2.13
C SER A 318 -10.88 16.45 0.81
N TYR A 319 -12.15 16.38 0.42
CA TYR A 319 -12.59 15.63 -0.76
C TYR A 319 -12.85 16.56 -1.93
N VAL A 320 -12.33 16.21 -3.10
CA VAL A 320 -12.52 16.98 -4.34
C VAL A 320 -13.07 16.08 -5.45
N PRO A 321 -13.94 16.61 -6.33
CA PRO A 321 -14.44 15.86 -7.48
C PRO A 321 -13.32 15.53 -8.46
N MET A 322 -13.44 14.40 -9.15
CA MET A 322 -12.48 14.01 -10.18
C MET A 322 -12.50 14.97 -11.37
N GLY A 323 -11.33 15.51 -11.74
CA GLY A 323 -11.17 16.38 -12.90
C GLY A 323 -11.57 17.84 -12.68
N ASP A 324 -12.07 18.18 -11.50
CA ASP A 324 -12.41 19.56 -11.14
C ASP A 324 -11.17 20.30 -10.60
N LEU A 325 -10.49 21.00 -11.50
CA LEU A 325 -9.26 21.72 -11.17
C LEU A 325 -9.52 22.91 -10.24
N ASP A 326 -10.64 23.62 -10.39
CA ASP A 326 -10.97 24.79 -9.59
C ASP A 326 -11.27 24.37 -8.14
N ARG A 327 -12.10 23.34 -7.93
CA ARG A 327 -12.34 22.78 -6.60
C ARG A 327 -11.08 22.23 -5.96
N THR A 328 -10.18 21.64 -6.76
CA THR A 328 -8.89 21.16 -6.24
C THR A 328 -8.00 22.34 -5.83
N ALA A 329 -7.97 23.42 -6.63
CA ALA A 329 -7.22 24.64 -6.30
C ALA A 329 -7.80 25.33 -5.05
N ASP A 330 -9.13 25.40 -4.92
CA ASP A 330 -9.78 25.95 -3.73
C ASP A 330 -9.43 25.14 -2.47
N ALA A 331 -9.44 23.82 -2.56
CA ALA A 331 -9.05 22.93 -1.45
C ALA A 331 -7.57 23.12 -1.08
N LEU A 332 -6.67 23.21 -2.08
CA LEU A 332 -5.26 23.52 -1.85
C LEU A 332 -5.09 24.88 -1.17
N SER A 333 -5.70 25.94 -1.69
CA SER A 333 -5.64 27.28 -1.13
C SER A 333 -6.15 27.31 0.31
N ARG A 334 -7.31 26.68 0.56
CA ARG A 334 -7.90 26.60 1.89
C ARG A 334 -6.97 25.93 2.89
N LEU A 335 -6.43 24.75 2.57
CA LEU A 335 -5.55 24.03 3.50
C LEU A 335 -4.15 24.64 3.61
N LEU A 336 -3.68 25.38 2.62
CA LEU A 336 -2.40 26.10 2.68
C LEU A 336 -2.47 27.33 3.60
N PHE A 337 -3.60 28.05 3.61
CA PHE A 337 -3.66 29.40 4.22
C PHE A 337 -4.67 29.53 5.38
N ASP A 338 -5.59 28.57 5.56
CA ASP A 338 -6.57 28.56 6.64
C ASP A 338 -6.21 27.52 7.70
N GLU A 339 -5.67 27.97 8.84
CA GLU A 339 -5.29 27.10 9.93
C GLU A 339 -6.52 26.39 10.58
N ALA A 340 -7.67 27.07 10.63
CA ALA A 340 -8.89 26.48 11.17
C ALA A 340 -9.36 25.32 10.30
N ALA A 341 -9.27 25.46 8.98
CA ALA A 341 -9.59 24.38 8.05
C ALA A 341 -8.66 23.17 8.22
N ARG A 342 -7.34 23.40 8.40
CA ARG A 342 -6.39 22.32 8.71
C ARG A 342 -6.75 21.60 10.01
N ARG A 343 -6.99 22.36 11.09
CA ARG A 343 -7.36 21.80 12.40
C ARG A 343 -8.62 20.97 12.33
N ALA A 344 -9.65 21.43 11.63
CA ALA A 344 -10.92 20.69 11.48
C ALA A 344 -10.74 19.29 10.89
N ILE A 345 -9.76 19.08 10.00
CA ILE A 345 -9.39 17.78 9.47
C ILE A 345 -8.53 17.01 10.47
N LEU A 346 -7.50 17.64 11.03
CA LEU A 346 -6.54 16.99 11.91
C LEU A 346 -7.16 16.55 13.24
N ASP A 347 -8.18 17.24 13.74
CA ASP A 347 -8.94 16.84 14.94
C ASP A 347 -9.68 15.50 14.74
N LYS A 348 -9.95 15.12 13.48
CA LYS A 348 -10.56 13.80 13.14
C LYS A 348 -9.52 12.70 12.96
N ALA A 349 -8.25 13.06 12.77
CA ALA A 349 -7.19 12.10 12.46
C ALA A 349 -7.02 10.99 13.53
N PRO A 350 -7.03 11.26 14.87
CA PRO A 350 -6.88 10.21 15.87
C PRO A 350 -7.96 9.13 15.77
N ALA A 351 -9.22 9.50 15.54
CA ALA A 351 -10.33 8.56 15.41
C ALA A 351 -10.18 7.68 14.15
N VAL A 352 -9.69 8.24 13.05
CA VAL A 352 -9.44 7.51 11.81
C VAL A 352 -8.22 6.58 11.95
N LEU A 353 -7.08 7.10 12.42
CA LEU A 353 -5.86 6.32 12.58
C LEU A 353 -6.03 5.19 13.60
N GLY A 354 -6.79 5.39 14.66
CA GLY A 354 -7.09 4.38 15.70
C GLY A 354 -7.88 3.17 15.19
N ARG A 355 -8.53 3.27 14.02
CA ARG A 355 -9.19 2.11 13.38
C ARG A 355 -8.18 1.10 12.86
N TYR A 356 -6.98 1.52 12.53
CA TYR A 356 -5.97 0.76 11.80
C TYR A 356 -4.75 0.48 12.69
N SER A 357 -4.36 -0.78 12.78
CA SER A 357 -3.21 -1.20 13.59
C SER A 357 -2.58 -2.43 12.99
N TRP A 358 -1.26 -2.42 12.83
CA TRP A 358 -0.52 -3.59 12.33
C TRP A 358 -0.68 -4.81 13.24
N GLN A 359 -0.85 -4.62 14.55
CA GLN A 359 -1.14 -5.72 15.48
C GLN A 359 -2.50 -6.37 15.18
N LYS A 360 -3.54 -5.56 14.89
CA LYS A 360 -4.86 -6.08 14.48
C LYS A 360 -4.77 -6.79 13.12
N THR A 361 -4.10 -6.17 12.15
CA THR A 361 -3.88 -6.73 10.81
C THR A 361 -3.14 -8.07 10.88
N ALA A 362 -2.02 -8.11 11.61
CA ALA A 362 -1.21 -9.31 11.77
C ALA A 362 -1.97 -10.44 12.48
N ARG A 363 -2.71 -10.13 13.54
CA ARG A 363 -3.54 -11.11 14.27
C ARG A 363 -4.63 -11.69 13.37
N ALA A 364 -5.36 -10.85 12.65
CA ALA A 364 -6.42 -11.30 11.75
C ALA A 364 -5.85 -12.12 10.58
N THR A 365 -4.68 -11.74 10.07
CA THR A 365 -3.98 -12.50 9.00
C THR A 365 -3.54 -13.87 9.52
N LEU A 366 -2.95 -13.96 10.71
CA LEU A 366 -2.54 -15.23 11.31
C LEU A 366 -3.74 -16.15 11.53
N ALA A 367 -4.83 -15.62 12.10
CA ALA A 367 -6.07 -16.38 12.31
C ALA A 367 -6.65 -16.95 11.00
N ALA A 368 -6.62 -16.15 9.91
CA ALA A 368 -7.05 -16.61 8.59
C ALA A 368 -6.15 -17.72 8.04
N ILE A 369 -4.84 -17.62 8.26
CA ILE A 369 -3.86 -18.65 7.86
C ILE A 369 -4.12 -19.95 8.64
N GLU A 370 -4.28 -19.87 9.96
CA GLU A 370 -4.54 -21.02 10.83
C GLU A 370 -5.85 -21.73 10.50
N GLU A 371 -6.91 -20.97 10.26
CA GLU A 371 -8.22 -21.50 9.89
C GLU A 371 -8.16 -22.21 8.53
N THR A 372 -7.48 -21.58 7.54
CA THR A 372 -7.32 -22.17 6.21
C THR A 372 -6.49 -23.47 6.25
N ALA A 373 -5.50 -23.55 7.12
CA ALA A 373 -4.71 -24.77 7.32
C ALA A 373 -5.55 -25.91 7.91
N ARG A 374 -6.45 -25.60 8.86
CA ARG A 374 -7.33 -26.60 9.50
C ARG A 374 -8.47 -27.09 8.60
N HIS A 375 -8.94 -26.23 7.69
CA HIS A 375 -10.07 -26.51 6.80
C HIS A 375 -9.65 -26.36 5.32
N PRO A 376 -8.84 -27.29 4.77
CA PRO A 376 -8.44 -27.22 3.37
C PRO A 376 -9.68 -27.24 2.47
N ALA A 377 -9.75 -26.30 1.51
CA ALA A 377 -10.83 -26.22 0.54
C ALA A 377 -10.92 -27.56 -0.24
N GLY A 378 -11.98 -28.36 0.01
CA GLY A 378 -12.18 -29.68 -0.59
C GLY A 378 -12.99 -30.66 0.28
N GLY A 379 -13.18 -30.35 1.57
CA GLY A 379 -14.13 -31.09 2.40
C GLY A 379 -15.57 -30.53 2.24
N PRO A 380 -16.61 -31.37 2.32
CA PRO A 380 -17.99 -30.88 2.28
C PRO A 380 -18.17 -29.89 3.42
N ARG A 381 -18.51 -28.64 3.07
CA ARG A 381 -19.02 -27.67 4.04
C ARG A 381 -20.38 -28.20 4.49
N GLY A 382 -20.46 -28.74 5.72
CA GLY A 382 -21.69 -29.16 6.35
C GLY A 382 -22.66 -27.99 6.56
#